data_812a1bea7d3e15654853e3667ecc8982
#
_entry.id   812a1bea7d3e15654853e3667ecc8982
#
_cell.length_a   1.000
_cell.length_b   1.000
_cell.length_c   1.000
_cell.angle_alpha   90.00
_cell.angle_beta   90.00
_cell.angle_gamma   90.00
#
_symmetry.space_group_name_H-M   'P 1'
#
loop_
_entity.id
_entity.type
_entity.pdbx_description
1 polymer ?
#
loop_
_entity_poly.entity_id
_entity_poly.type
_entity_poly.pdbx_seq_one_letter_code
_entity_poly.pdbx_strand_id
1 'polypeptide(L)'
;AQVKVVLYPDVLTEESLEVPIRAINMPDGKVLRTFPSKVKVRFTVGVSMFRKVNPDQFVVVADYNDLAANPSPKCRLQIRTIPNGVRNAKLEIQNVDYLIEQQ
;
A
#
# COMPACT_ATOMS: atom_id res chain seq x y z
N ALA A 1 37.36 18.94 -14.63
CA ALA A 1 36.70 18.62 -14.31
C ALA A 1 35.99 18.38 -13.77
N GLN A 2 35.58 18.30 -13.71
CA GLN A 2 34.83 17.88 -13.33
C GLN A 2 34.07 17.43 -12.86
N VAL A 3 33.90 17.41 -12.59
CA VAL A 3 33.17 17.01 -12.10
C VAL A 3 32.50 16.63 -11.90
N LYS A 4 32.19 16.26 -11.69
CA LYS A 4 31.37 15.73 -11.44
C LYS A 4 30.60 15.62 -10.85
N VAL A 5 30.49 15.94 -10.71
CA VAL A 5 29.64 15.99 -10.13
C VAL A 5 29.03 15.54 -9.84
N VAL A 6 29.30 15.72 -9.65
CA VAL A 6 28.51 15.19 -9.53
C VAL A 6 27.35 15.11 -9.15
N LEU A 7 26.99 14.78 -9.41
CA LEU A 7 25.67 14.37 -9.26
C LEU A 7 25.67 13.06 -8.64
N TYR A 8 25.50 13.08 -7.38
CA TYR A 8 25.34 11.83 -6.71
C TYR A 8 23.90 11.46 -6.77
N PRO A 9 23.56 10.38 -7.41
CA PRO A 9 22.24 9.86 -7.22
C PRO A 9 22.04 9.61 -5.75
N ASP A 10 20.84 9.87 -5.29
CA ASP A 10 20.48 9.57 -3.94
C ASP A 10 20.73 8.10 -3.65
N VAL A 11 21.24 7.81 -2.49
CA VAL A 11 21.42 6.41 -2.09
C VAL A 11 20.04 5.80 -1.91
N LEU A 12 19.80 4.67 -2.56
CA LEU A 12 18.53 3.98 -2.45
C LEU A 12 18.54 3.09 -1.22
N THR A 13 17.42 3.04 -0.55
CA THR A 13 17.24 2.20 0.62
C THR A 13 15.91 1.48 0.51
N GLU A 14 15.86 0.27 1.07
CA GLU A 14 14.61 -0.47 1.20
C GLU A 14 14.01 -0.15 2.53
N GLU A 15 12.76 0.29 2.51
CA GLU A 15 12.04 0.67 3.70
C GLU A 15 10.66 0.05 3.70
N SER A 16 9.99 0.12 4.83
CA SER A 16 8.61 -0.34 4.93
C SER A 16 7.83 0.59 5.83
N LEU A 17 6.54 0.72 5.51
CA LEU A 17 5.61 1.51 6.32
C LEU A 17 4.33 0.72 6.46
N GLU A 18 3.67 0.89 7.60
CA GLU A 18 2.34 0.34 7.79
C GLU A 18 1.32 1.29 7.20
N VAL A 19 0.48 0.75 6.32
CA VAL A 19 -0.54 1.54 5.63
C VAL A 19 -1.90 0.94 5.96
N PRO A 20 -2.87 1.77 6.34
CA PRO A 20 -4.20 1.26 6.63
C PRO A 20 -4.87 0.76 5.36
N ILE A 21 -5.66 -0.29 5.51
CA ILE A 21 -6.39 -0.87 4.39
C ILE A 21 -7.73 -0.15 4.28
N ARG A 22 -8.07 0.27 3.07
CA ARG A 22 -9.35 0.92 2.79
C ARG A 22 -10.23 -0.01 1.98
N ALA A 23 -11.49 -0.08 2.36
CA ALA A 23 -12.47 -0.81 1.57
C ALA A 23 -13.09 0.14 0.55
N ILE A 24 -13.21 -0.33 -0.69
CA ILE A 24 -13.83 0.47 -1.75
C ILE A 24 -14.93 -0.34 -2.42
N ASN A 25 -15.84 0.37 -3.07
CA ASN A 25 -16.96 -0.22 -3.81
C ASN A 25 -17.86 -1.07 -2.94
N MET A 26 -17.97 -0.71 -1.66
CA MET A 26 -18.85 -1.40 -0.74
C MET A 26 -20.31 -1.02 -1.01
N PRO A 27 -21.22 -1.98 -0.97
CA PRO A 27 -22.65 -1.65 -1.07
C PRO A 27 -23.10 -0.93 0.19
N ASP A 28 -24.20 -0.19 0.05
CA ASP A 28 -24.77 0.53 1.19
C ASP A 28 -25.15 -0.44 2.29
N GLY A 29 -24.89 -0.02 3.51
CA GLY A 29 -25.25 -0.81 4.68
C GLY A 29 -24.29 -1.92 5.02
N LYS A 30 -23.18 -2.03 4.30
CA LYS A 30 -22.17 -3.05 4.59
C LYS A 30 -20.82 -2.42 4.87
N VAL A 31 -20.10 -3.00 5.80
CA VAL A 31 -18.75 -2.55 6.17
C VAL A 31 -17.82 -3.74 6.06
N LEU A 32 -16.71 -3.56 5.40
CA LEU A 32 -15.67 -4.57 5.31
C LEU A 32 -14.61 -4.28 6.36
N ARG A 33 -14.34 -5.27 7.18
CA ARG A 33 -13.25 -5.19 8.15
C ARG A 33 -12.20 -6.22 7.76
N THR A 34 -10.95 -5.81 7.83
CA THR A 34 -9.84 -6.71 7.51
C THR A 34 -9.02 -6.98 8.76
N PHE A 35 -8.39 -8.14 8.77
CA PHE A 35 -7.55 -8.57 9.88
C PHE A 35 -6.24 -9.09 9.29
N PRO A 36 -5.16 -8.32 9.40
CA PRO A 36 -5.02 -7.04 10.11
C PRO A 36 -5.65 -5.88 9.37
N SER A 37 -5.85 -4.77 10.07
CA SER A 37 -6.41 -3.57 9.47
C SER A 37 -5.35 -2.71 8.77
N LYS A 38 -4.08 -3.02 8.99
CA LYS A 38 -2.95 -2.35 8.37
C LYS A 38 -2.01 -3.38 7.82
N VAL A 39 -1.33 -3.04 6.74
CA VAL A 39 -0.32 -3.92 6.15
C VAL A 39 0.95 -3.15 5.91
N LYS A 40 2.06 -3.86 5.90
CA LYS A 40 3.35 -3.25 5.57
C LYS A 40 3.52 -3.23 4.06
N VAL A 41 3.90 -2.07 3.56
CA VAL A 41 4.29 -1.90 2.17
C VAL A 41 5.80 -1.76 2.16
N ARG A 42 6.47 -2.63 1.44
CA ARG A 42 7.92 -2.55 1.26
C ARG A 42 8.19 -1.82 -0.04
N PHE A 43 9.17 -0.94 -0.01
CA PHE A 43 9.47 -0.13 -1.18
C PHE A 43 10.92 0.30 -1.15
N THR A 44 11.38 0.76 -2.32
CA THR A 44 12.71 1.35 -2.47
C THR A 44 12.54 2.84 -2.68
N VAL A 45 13.34 3.62 -1.98
CA VAL A 45 13.24 5.08 -2.05
C VAL A 45 14.63 5.67 -1.80
N GLY A 46 14.88 6.85 -2.34
CA GLY A 46 16.09 7.59 -2.02
C GLY A 46 16.07 8.04 -0.57
N VAL A 47 17.22 7.98 0.08
CA VAL A 47 17.33 8.32 1.50
C VAL A 47 16.81 9.72 1.78
N SER A 48 17.10 10.67 0.88
CA SER A 48 16.65 12.05 1.08
C SER A 48 15.14 12.20 0.97
N MET A 49 14.50 11.32 0.19
CA MET A 49 13.06 11.37 0.02
C MET A 49 12.31 10.63 1.12
N PHE A 50 12.97 9.69 1.79
CA PHE A 50 12.31 8.86 2.78
C PHE A 50 11.69 9.70 3.90
N ARG A 51 12.33 10.78 4.27
CA ARG A 51 11.81 11.67 5.32
C ARG A 51 10.49 12.32 4.94
N LYS A 52 10.22 12.41 3.64
CA LYS A 52 9.01 13.04 3.12
C LYS A 52 7.92 12.04 2.81
N VAL A 53 8.21 10.75 2.96
CA VAL A 53 7.25 9.69 2.67
C VAL A 53 6.40 9.45 3.90
N ASN A 54 5.09 9.50 3.72
CA ASN A 54 4.13 9.26 4.80
C ASN A 54 3.22 8.10 4.41
N PRO A 55 2.73 7.33 5.39
CA PRO A 55 1.77 6.26 5.09
C PRO A 55 0.53 6.74 4.36
N ASP A 56 0.12 7.99 4.60
CA ASP A 56 -1.06 8.55 3.95
C ASP A 56 -0.89 8.73 2.44
N GLN A 57 0.34 8.72 1.97
CA GLN A 57 0.63 8.86 0.54
C GLN A 57 0.46 7.55 -0.22
N PHE A 58 0.39 6.45 0.50
CA PHE A 58 0.09 5.15 -0.09
C PHE A 58 -1.40 4.88 0.04
N VAL A 59 -1.96 4.28 -1.00
CA VAL A 59 -3.35 3.86 -0.96
C VAL A 59 -3.40 2.36 -1.21
N VAL A 60 -3.78 1.63 -0.19
CA VAL A 60 -3.97 0.18 -0.26
C VAL A 60 -5.46 -0.09 -0.06
N VAL A 61 -6.04 -0.81 -1.00
CA VAL A 61 -7.49 -1.00 -1.00
C VAL A 61 -7.86 -2.47 -1.04
N ALA A 62 -9.02 -2.75 -0.44
CA ALA A 62 -9.71 -4.02 -0.59
C ALA A 62 -10.97 -3.71 -1.40
N ASP A 63 -11.02 -4.22 -2.62
CA ASP A 63 -12.11 -3.90 -3.54
C ASP A 63 -13.22 -4.95 -3.41
N TYR A 64 -14.39 -4.51 -2.98
CA TYR A 64 -15.52 -5.40 -2.83
C TYR A 64 -15.96 -6.01 -4.17
N ASN A 65 -15.85 -5.26 -5.25
CA ASN A 65 -16.22 -5.77 -6.56
C ASN A 65 -15.38 -6.99 -6.94
N ASP A 66 -14.09 -6.94 -6.63
CA ASP A 66 -13.20 -8.07 -6.89
C ASP A 66 -13.60 -9.27 -6.03
N LEU A 67 -13.92 -9.02 -4.77
CA LEU A 67 -14.33 -10.06 -3.86
C LEU A 67 -15.67 -10.67 -4.28
N ALA A 68 -16.60 -9.84 -4.72
CA ALA A 68 -17.91 -10.31 -5.18
C ALA A 68 -17.80 -11.14 -6.46
N ALA A 69 -16.90 -10.74 -7.36
CA ALA A 69 -16.69 -11.46 -8.61
C ALA A 69 -15.99 -12.80 -8.39
N ASN A 70 -15.09 -12.84 -7.42
CA ASN A 70 -14.29 -14.03 -7.10
C ASN A 70 -14.31 -14.28 -5.60
N PRO A 71 -15.39 -14.86 -5.06
CA PRO A 71 -15.48 -15.12 -3.64
C PRO A 71 -14.29 -15.95 -3.17
N SER A 72 -13.68 -15.52 -2.09
CA SER A 72 -12.48 -16.13 -1.58
C SER A 72 -12.52 -16.07 -0.06
N PRO A 73 -11.89 -17.02 0.64
CA PRO A 73 -11.80 -16.95 2.09
C PRO A 73 -10.95 -15.79 2.58
N LYS A 74 -10.14 -15.20 1.68
CA LYS A 74 -9.31 -14.06 2.03
C LYS A 74 -9.51 -12.94 1.03
N CYS A 75 -9.39 -11.71 1.52
CA CYS A 75 -9.52 -10.54 0.69
C CYS A 75 -8.16 -10.18 0.09
N ARG A 76 -8.15 -9.95 -1.21
CA ARG A 76 -6.93 -9.56 -1.91
C ARG A 76 -6.77 -8.05 -1.82
N LEU A 77 -5.55 -7.62 -1.51
CA LEU A 77 -5.22 -6.21 -1.39
C LEU A 77 -4.54 -5.71 -2.65
N GLN A 78 -4.73 -4.44 -2.95
CA GLN A 78 -4.10 -3.79 -4.10
C GLN A 78 -3.52 -2.46 -3.66
N ILE A 79 -2.34 -2.14 -4.21
CA ILE A 79 -1.76 -0.82 -4.03
C ILE A 79 -2.26 0.03 -5.19
N ARG A 80 -3.00 1.10 -4.88
CA ARG A 80 -3.56 1.99 -5.91
C ARG A 80 -2.69 3.19 -6.19
N THR A 81 -2.02 3.69 -5.17
CA THR A 81 -1.24 4.91 -5.29
C THR A 81 0.02 4.79 -4.45
N ILE A 82 1.13 5.27 -4.99
CA ILE A 82 2.39 5.36 -4.25
C ILE A 82 2.90 6.79 -4.42
N PRO A 83 3.66 7.29 -3.44
CA PRO A 83 4.20 8.65 -3.56
C PRO A 83 5.31 8.71 -4.60
N ASN A 84 5.57 9.92 -5.10
CA ASN A 84 6.66 10.14 -6.04
C ASN A 84 7.99 9.77 -5.40
N GLY A 85 8.86 9.17 -6.19
CA GLY A 85 10.19 8.79 -5.72
C GLY A 85 10.25 7.39 -5.13
N VAL A 86 9.10 6.77 -4.86
CA VAL A 86 9.04 5.41 -4.34
C VAL A 86 8.98 4.45 -5.51
N ARG A 87 9.78 3.38 -5.42
CA ARG A 87 9.86 2.35 -6.47
C ARG A 87 9.68 0.98 -5.85
N ASN A 88 9.29 0.04 -6.68
CA ASN A 88 9.18 -1.38 -6.30
C ASN A 88 8.31 -1.59 -5.07
N ALA A 89 7.23 -0.82 -4.96
CA ALA A 89 6.32 -0.95 -3.83
C ALA A 89 5.61 -2.30 -3.90
N LYS A 90 5.68 -3.05 -2.83
CA LYS A 90 5.05 -4.36 -2.72
C LYS A 90 4.41 -4.53 -1.36
N LEU A 91 3.29 -5.23 -1.33
CA LEU A 91 2.67 -5.60 -0.08
C LEU A 91 3.40 -6.80 0.50
N GLU A 92 3.70 -6.72 1.78
CA GLU A 92 4.32 -7.84 2.48
C GLU A 92 3.32 -8.99 2.58
N ILE A 93 2.04 -8.66 2.79
CA ILE A 93 0.96 -9.63 2.79
C ILE A 93 -0.06 -9.17 1.75
N GLN A 94 -0.39 -10.03 0.79
CA GLN A 94 -1.31 -9.66 -0.30
C GLN A 94 -2.74 -10.07 0.00
N ASN A 95 -2.94 -11.03 0.87
CA ASN A 95 -4.27 -11.51 1.23
C ASN A 95 -4.44 -11.41 2.74
N VAL A 96 -5.61 -10.98 3.16
CA VAL A 96 -5.91 -10.84 4.58
C VAL A 96 -7.27 -11.44 4.87
N ASP A 97 -7.46 -11.83 6.12
CA ASP A 97 -8.78 -12.24 6.58
C ASP A 97 -9.72 -11.05 6.60
N TYR A 98 -10.98 -11.29 6.41
CA TYR A 98 -11.95 -10.21 6.40
C TYR A 98 -13.28 -10.64 6.99
N LEU A 99 -14.06 -9.66 7.37
CA LEU A 99 -15.41 -9.84 7.86
C LEU A 99 -16.28 -8.73 7.26
N ILE A 100 -17.43 -9.10 6.73
CA ILE A 100 -18.40 -8.13 6.24
C ILE A 100 -19.50 -8.03 7.27
N GLU A 101 -19.69 -6.81 7.76
CA GLU A 101 -20.73 -6.53 8.75
C GLU A 101 -21.82 -5.69 8.11
N GLN A 102 -23.04 -5.91 8.56
CA GLN A 102 -24.16 -5.07 8.16
C GLN A 102 -24.38 -4.00 9.22
N GLN A 103 -24.65 -2.82 8.74
CA GLN A 103 -24.98 -1.71 9.62
C GLN A 103 -26.49 -1.63 9.81
#